data_78bd6382d9c54acd7975c650ef7e52b1
#
_entry.id   78bd6382d9c54acd7975c650ef7e52b1
#
_cell.length_a   1.000
_cell.length_b   1.000
_cell.length_c   1.000
_cell.angle_alpha   90.00
_cell.angle_beta   90.00
_cell.angle_gamma   90.00
#
_symmetry.space_group_name_H-M   'P 1'
#
loop_
_entity.id
_entity.type
_entity.pdbx_description
1 polymer ?
#
loop_
_entity_poly.entity_id
_entity_poly.type
_entity_poly.pdbx_seq_one_letter_code
_entity_poly.pdbx_strand_id
1 'polypeptide(L)'
;MELLRAENLSHSFDYPLFEGLNLTLNTKDCIAIQGNSGCGKSTLLHILSSLLIPKKGEVFFKGSNLYQMDENERLKIRRYDFGIIFQTHYLFKGFSALENIELASVLSGQDLDEKILKRLGIDTLLHQKIGKLSGGQQQRVSIARVLCKKPKIIFADEATGNLDFDNAKNVIELLISYVKENDAALFFVTHDSKLASFCDKIYTINVNGIC
;
A
#
# COMPACT_ATOMS: atom_id res chain seq x y z
N MET A 1 -12.47 -13.77 4.52
CA MET A 1 -11.82 -13.84 5.87
C MET A 1 -11.32 -12.46 6.23
N GLU A 2 -11.56 -12.00 7.46
CA GLU A 2 -11.06 -10.70 7.93
C GLU A 2 -9.53 -10.71 8.01
N LEU A 3 -8.88 -9.74 7.38
CA LEU A 3 -7.44 -9.51 7.47
C LEU A 3 -7.10 -8.38 8.43
N LEU A 4 -7.84 -7.26 8.33
CA LEU A 4 -7.59 -6.10 9.15
C LEU A 4 -8.91 -5.45 9.55
N ARG A 5 -8.99 -5.02 10.81
CA ARG A 5 -10.14 -4.29 11.34
C ARG A 5 -9.67 -3.12 12.19
N ALA A 6 -10.25 -1.97 11.94
CA ALA A 6 -10.05 -0.74 12.67
C ALA A 6 -11.33 -0.40 13.45
N GLU A 7 -11.21 -0.07 14.73
CA GLU A 7 -12.32 0.26 15.62
C GLU A 7 -12.11 1.61 16.29
N ASN A 8 -13.10 2.50 16.12
CA ASN A 8 -13.18 3.80 16.76
C ASN A 8 -11.91 4.65 16.61
N LEU A 9 -11.23 4.53 15.45
CA LEU A 9 -9.99 5.25 15.21
C LEU A 9 -10.23 6.75 15.19
N SER A 10 -9.39 7.49 15.94
CA SER A 10 -9.34 8.95 15.91
C SER A 10 -7.90 9.41 15.88
N HIS A 11 -7.63 10.41 15.06
CA HIS A 11 -6.31 11.03 14.98
C HIS A 11 -6.41 12.52 14.69
N SER A 12 -5.50 13.29 15.29
CA SER A 12 -5.32 14.71 15.04
C SER A 12 -3.85 15.09 15.16
N PHE A 13 -3.43 16.07 14.40
CA PHE A 13 -2.22 16.85 14.68
C PHE A 13 -2.62 18.16 15.38
N ASP A 14 -2.39 19.30 14.78
CA ASP A 14 -2.86 20.60 15.29
C ASP A 14 -4.38 20.77 15.12
N TYR A 15 -4.99 19.97 14.22
CA TYR A 15 -6.42 19.94 13.94
C TYR A 15 -6.91 18.49 13.79
N PRO A 16 -8.21 18.23 14.02
CA PRO A 16 -8.78 16.90 13.85
C PRO A 16 -8.70 16.44 12.38
N LEU A 17 -8.32 15.18 12.15
CA LEU A 17 -8.32 14.57 10.83
C LEU A 17 -9.54 13.66 10.63
N PHE A 18 -9.80 12.80 11.60
CA PHE A 18 -10.98 11.91 11.63
C PHE A 18 -11.24 11.45 13.07
N GLU A 19 -12.52 11.17 13.36
CA GLU A 19 -12.98 10.69 14.65
C GLU A 19 -13.92 9.48 14.50
N GLY A 20 -13.77 8.49 15.39
CA GLY A 20 -14.64 7.33 15.48
C GLY A 20 -14.70 6.45 14.23
N LEU A 21 -13.62 6.45 13.42
CA LEU A 21 -13.57 5.73 12.16
C LEU A 21 -13.54 4.21 12.38
N ASN A 22 -14.42 3.49 11.67
CA ASN A 22 -14.45 2.04 11.65
C ASN A 22 -14.26 1.53 10.22
N LEU A 23 -13.43 0.50 10.05
CA LEU A 23 -13.13 -0.09 8.74
C LEU A 23 -12.81 -1.56 8.90
N THR A 24 -13.29 -2.39 7.96
CA THR A 24 -12.89 -3.79 7.85
C THR A 24 -12.39 -4.08 6.45
N LEU A 25 -11.24 -4.76 6.37
CA LEU A 25 -10.61 -5.19 5.14
C LEU A 25 -10.49 -6.72 5.15
N ASN A 26 -11.20 -7.36 4.23
CA ASN A 26 -11.20 -8.81 4.09
C ASN A 26 -10.26 -9.27 2.96
N THR A 27 -9.99 -10.58 2.92
CA THR A 27 -9.31 -11.18 1.76
C THR A 27 -10.07 -10.85 0.48
N LYS A 28 -9.32 -10.52 -0.56
CA LYS A 28 -9.80 -10.13 -1.90
C LYS A 28 -10.51 -8.78 -1.96
N ASP A 29 -10.65 -8.05 -0.85
CA ASP A 29 -11.19 -6.70 -0.88
C ASP A 29 -10.21 -5.74 -1.58
N CYS A 30 -10.76 -4.87 -2.41
CA CYS A 30 -10.11 -3.67 -2.91
C CYS A 30 -10.90 -2.45 -2.41
N ILE A 31 -10.31 -1.68 -1.52
CA ILE A 31 -10.93 -0.48 -0.94
C ILE A 31 -10.16 0.75 -1.39
N ALA A 32 -10.87 1.71 -2.00
CA ALA A 32 -10.33 3.03 -2.30
C ALA A 32 -10.75 4.05 -1.24
N ILE A 33 -9.82 4.89 -0.83
CA ILE A 33 -10.05 6.04 0.06
C ILE A 33 -9.83 7.32 -0.70
N GLN A 34 -10.86 8.14 -0.76
CA GLN A 34 -10.86 9.46 -1.38
C GLN A 34 -11.03 10.57 -0.34
N GLY A 35 -10.80 11.80 -0.76
CA GLY A 35 -10.98 12.99 0.07
C GLY A 35 -10.02 14.11 -0.35
N ASN A 36 -10.26 15.30 0.18
CA ASN A 36 -9.45 16.49 -0.11
C ASN A 36 -8.00 16.30 0.35
N SER A 37 -7.08 17.10 -0.20
CA SER A 37 -5.71 17.14 0.30
C SER A 37 -5.70 17.54 1.78
N GLY A 38 -4.87 16.88 2.58
CA GLY A 38 -4.76 17.15 4.02
C GLY A 38 -5.86 16.57 4.90
N CYS A 39 -6.88 15.87 4.38
CA CYS A 39 -7.96 15.29 5.19
C CYS A 39 -7.57 14.02 5.98
N GLY A 40 -6.31 13.57 5.91
CA GLY A 40 -5.83 12.45 6.72
C GLY A 40 -5.75 11.09 6.02
N LYS A 41 -5.90 11.00 4.69
CA LYS A 41 -5.80 9.73 3.94
C LYS A 41 -4.50 8.96 4.18
N SER A 42 -3.37 9.62 3.97
CA SER A 42 -2.05 9.02 4.21
C SER A 42 -1.82 8.73 5.69
N THR A 43 -2.36 9.57 6.59
CA THR A 43 -2.33 9.34 8.03
C THR A 43 -3.09 8.07 8.40
N LEU A 44 -4.28 7.87 7.85
CA LEU A 44 -5.06 6.64 8.05
C LEU A 44 -4.29 5.42 7.53
N LEU A 45 -3.74 5.50 6.31
CA LEU A 45 -2.90 4.43 5.75
C LEU A 45 -1.71 4.10 6.68
N HIS A 46 -1.02 5.11 7.19
CA HIS A 46 0.11 4.91 8.10
C HIS A 46 -0.32 4.26 9.42
N ILE A 47 -1.49 4.60 9.95
CA ILE A 47 -2.05 3.95 11.13
C ILE A 47 -2.38 2.48 10.81
N LEU A 48 -3.11 2.21 9.75
CA LEU A 48 -3.49 0.84 9.37
C LEU A 48 -2.28 -0.05 9.05
N SER A 49 -1.21 0.53 8.52
CA SER A 49 0.04 -0.18 8.20
C SER A 49 1.06 -0.24 9.34
N SER A 50 0.67 0.15 10.56
CA SER A 50 1.49 0.17 11.79
C SER A 50 2.71 1.11 11.75
N LEU A 51 2.71 2.11 10.87
CA LEU A 51 3.76 3.14 10.82
C LEU A 51 3.51 4.30 11.77
N LEU A 52 2.27 4.54 12.15
CA LEU A 52 1.85 5.63 13.04
C LEU A 52 0.85 5.11 14.07
N ILE A 53 1.05 5.42 15.34
CA ILE A 53 0.14 5.03 16.43
C ILE A 53 -1.08 5.97 16.41
N PRO A 54 -2.33 5.45 16.45
CA PRO A 54 -3.52 6.29 16.53
C PRO A 54 -3.60 7.00 17.88
N LYS A 55 -4.28 8.15 17.97
CA LYS A 55 -4.55 8.79 19.27
C LYS A 55 -5.62 8.07 20.07
N LYS A 56 -6.62 7.49 19.38
CA LYS A 56 -7.67 6.66 19.99
C LYS A 56 -8.07 5.55 19.04
N GLY A 57 -8.66 4.50 19.60
CA GLY A 57 -9.13 3.33 18.86
C GLY A 57 -8.05 2.27 18.68
N GLU A 58 -8.40 1.20 18.01
CA GLU A 58 -7.59 0.00 17.88
C GLU A 58 -7.53 -0.49 16.43
N VAL A 59 -6.44 -1.15 16.08
CA VAL A 59 -6.28 -1.83 14.79
C VAL A 59 -5.91 -3.28 15.05
N PHE A 60 -6.69 -4.18 14.49
CA PHE A 60 -6.47 -5.62 14.58
C PHE A 60 -6.01 -6.17 13.23
N PHE A 61 -4.97 -6.95 13.24
CA PHE A 61 -4.51 -7.73 12.10
C PHE A 61 -4.65 -9.21 12.43
N LYS A 62 -5.43 -9.95 11.64
CA LYS A 62 -5.75 -11.37 11.88
C LYS A 62 -6.22 -11.63 13.33
N GLY A 63 -7.02 -10.74 13.89
CA GLY A 63 -7.57 -10.81 15.22
C GLY A 63 -6.67 -10.33 16.36
N SER A 64 -5.41 -9.99 16.12
CA SER A 64 -4.47 -9.50 17.11
C SER A 64 -4.30 -7.99 17.03
N ASN A 65 -4.36 -7.28 18.18
CA ASN A 65 -4.23 -5.83 18.24
C ASN A 65 -2.79 -5.40 17.92
N LEU A 66 -2.59 -4.66 16.82
CA LEU A 66 -1.27 -4.24 16.36
C LEU A 66 -0.51 -3.36 17.36
N TYR A 67 -1.24 -2.54 18.12
CA TYR A 67 -0.64 -1.56 19.03
C TYR A 67 -0.43 -2.08 20.45
N GLN A 68 -0.90 -3.30 20.76
CA GLN A 68 -0.54 -4.06 21.95
C GLN A 68 0.67 -4.98 21.73
N MET A 69 1.06 -5.19 20.47
CA MET A 69 2.28 -5.93 20.10
C MET A 69 3.54 -5.12 20.37
N ASP A 70 4.63 -5.82 20.64
CA ASP A 70 5.95 -5.19 20.70
C ASP A 70 6.43 -4.71 19.31
N GLU A 71 7.50 -3.91 19.28
CA GLU A 71 8.01 -3.35 17.99
C GLU A 71 8.56 -4.45 17.08
N ASN A 72 9.13 -5.52 17.61
CA ASN A 72 9.67 -6.63 16.80
C ASN A 72 8.55 -7.42 16.13
N GLU A 73 7.43 -7.60 16.81
CA GLU A 73 6.23 -8.26 16.25
C GLU A 73 5.65 -7.41 15.13
N ARG A 74 5.46 -6.09 15.33
CA ARG A 74 5.01 -5.17 14.27
C ARG A 74 5.99 -5.13 13.10
N LEU A 75 7.30 -5.17 13.37
CA LEU A 75 8.32 -5.22 12.33
C LEU A 75 8.19 -6.49 11.46
N LYS A 76 7.94 -7.65 12.07
CA LYS A 76 7.68 -8.90 11.35
C LYS A 76 6.47 -8.78 10.44
N ILE A 77 5.36 -8.21 10.92
CA ILE A 77 4.15 -7.98 10.12
C ILE A 77 4.46 -7.05 8.94
N ARG A 78 5.15 -5.92 9.16
CA ARG A 78 5.58 -5.03 8.06
C ARG A 78 6.52 -5.73 7.07
N ARG A 79 7.36 -6.63 7.54
CA ARG A 79 8.31 -7.36 6.72
C ARG A 79 7.66 -8.41 5.83
N TYR A 80 6.70 -9.17 6.37
CA TYR A 80 6.16 -10.36 5.72
C TYR A 80 4.74 -10.21 5.19
N ASP A 81 3.88 -9.48 5.91
CA ASP A 81 2.45 -9.42 5.61
C ASP A 81 2.01 -8.10 4.96
N PHE A 82 2.68 -6.97 5.25
CA PHE A 82 2.31 -5.67 4.73
C PHE A 82 3.21 -5.23 3.59
N GLY A 83 2.61 -4.86 2.46
CA GLY A 83 3.28 -4.16 1.37
C GLY A 83 2.86 -2.70 1.36
N ILE A 84 3.81 -1.76 1.38
CA ILE A 84 3.50 -0.33 1.37
C ILE A 84 4.11 0.29 0.12
N ILE A 85 3.26 0.85 -0.73
CA ILE A 85 3.64 1.60 -1.92
C ILE A 85 3.41 3.07 -1.59
N PHE A 86 4.48 3.84 -1.53
CA PHE A 86 4.43 5.27 -1.23
C PHE A 86 4.36 6.11 -2.50
N GLN A 87 3.84 7.30 -2.40
CA GLN A 87 3.87 8.32 -3.45
C GLN A 87 5.31 8.64 -3.89
N THR A 88 6.23 8.77 -2.92
CA THR A 88 7.67 8.82 -3.17
C THR A 88 8.22 7.39 -3.16
N HIS A 89 8.96 7.01 -4.19
CA HIS A 89 9.30 5.61 -4.45
C HIS A 89 10.23 4.96 -3.41
N TYR A 90 10.97 5.77 -2.63
CA TYR A 90 11.98 5.33 -1.64
C TYR A 90 12.93 4.24 -2.18
N LEU A 91 13.37 4.42 -3.44
CA LEU A 91 14.35 3.54 -4.06
C LEU A 91 15.78 4.00 -3.75
N PHE A 92 16.67 3.04 -3.60
CA PHE A 92 18.11 3.30 -3.45
C PHE A 92 18.69 3.73 -4.79
N LYS A 93 18.94 5.02 -4.96
CA LYS A 93 19.36 5.64 -6.23
C LYS A 93 20.68 5.10 -6.80
N GLY A 94 21.60 4.66 -5.92
CA GLY A 94 22.87 4.06 -6.30
C GLY A 94 22.76 2.61 -6.81
N PHE A 95 21.62 1.97 -6.59
CA PHE A 95 21.35 0.59 -6.96
C PHE A 95 20.65 0.53 -8.33
N SER A 96 20.73 -0.65 -8.99
CA SER A 96 19.90 -0.98 -10.16
C SER A 96 18.46 -1.27 -9.73
N ALA A 97 17.57 -1.40 -10.72
CA ALA A 97 16.19 -1.84 -10.48
C ALA A 97 16.17 -3.23 -9.82
N LEU A 98 16.99 -4.17 -10.32
CA LEU A 98 17.09 -5.52 -9.78
C LEU A 98 17.54 -5.50 -8.31
N GLU A 99 18.64 -4.83 -8.00
CA GLU A 99 19.17 -4.74 -6.62
C GLU A 99 18.14 -4.15 -5.64
N ASN A 100 17.32 -3.19 -6.08
CA ASN A 100 16.22 -2.65 -5.25
C ASN A 100 15.14 -3.68 -4.97
N ILE A 101 14.81 -4.54 -5.93
CA ILE A 101 13.79 -5.58 -5.78
C ILE A 101 14.34 -6.75 -4.97
N GLU A 102 15.57 -7.20 -5.27
CA GLU A 102 16.25 -8.30 -4.56
C GLU A 102 16.41 -8.01 -3.06
N LEU A 103 16.63 -6.76 -2.68
CA LEU A 103 16.71 -6.39 -1.26
C LEU A 103 15.44 -6.80 -0.50
N ALA A 104 14.26 -6.59 -1.09
CA ALA A 104 12.99 -6.98 -0.47
C ALA A 104 12.77 -8.50 -0.54
N SER A 105 13.21 -9.14 -1.62
CA SER A 105 13.19 -10.59 -1.80
C SER A 105 14.02 -11.28 -0.70
N VAL A 106 15.27 -10.88 -0.52
CA VAL A 106 16.16 -11.42 0.52
C VAL A 106 15.57 -11.20 1.92
N LEU A 107 15.08 -9.99 2.21
CA LEU A 107 14.50 -9.68 3.52
C LEU A 107 13.23 -10.50 3.81
N SER A 108 12.41 -10.81 2.83
CA SER A 108 11.16 -11.57 2.99
C SER A 108 11.35 -13.08 2.82
N GLY A 109 12.50 -13.53 2.30
CA GLY A 109 12.75 -14.94 1.97
C GLY A 109 11.90 -15.44 0.80
N GLN A 110 11.48 -14.54 -0.12
CA GLN A 110 10.68 -14.87 -1.29
C GLN A 110 11.49 -14.73 -2.56
N ASP A 111 11.28 -15.63 -3.51
CA ASP A 111 11.89 -15.53 -4.83
C ASP A 111 11.24 -14.47 -5.71
N LEU A 112 12.00 -13.93 -6.66
CA LEU A 112 11.51 -12.99 -7.64
C LEU A 112 10.48 -13.65 -8.56
N ASP A 113 9.38 -12.96 -8.80
CA ASP A 113 8.35 -13.40 -9.74
C ASP A 113 8.54 -12.66 -11.09
N GLU A 114 9.13 -13.38 -12.06
CA GLU A 114 9.34 -12.84 -13.40
C GLU A 114 8.04 -12.42 -14.11
N LYS A 115 6.90 -13.06 -13.79
CA LYS A 115 5.61 -12.69 -14.37
C LYS A 115 5.19 -11.29 -13.93
N ILE A 116 5.42 -10.96 -12.66
CA ILE A 116 5.16 -9.61 -12.12
C ILE A 116 6.06 -8.59 -12.82
N LEU A 117 7.36 -8.89 -13.00
CA LEU A 117 8.30 -7.99 -13.66
C LEU A 117 7.88 -7.69 -15.11
N LYS A 118 7.48 -8.73 -15.86
CA LYS A 118 6.97 -8.59 -17.23
C LYS A 118 5.65 -7.80 -17.29
N ARG A 119 4.70 -8.09 -16.39
CA ARG A 119 3.42 -7.35 -16.32
C ARG A 119 3.63 -5.87 -15.98
N LEU A 120 4.65 -5.53 -15.20
CA LEU A 120 5.03 -4.15 -14.91
C LEU A 120 5.89 -3.52 -16.02
N GLY A 121 6.31 -4.28 -17.04
CA GLY A 121 7.14 -3.79 -18.14
C GLY A 121 8.50 -3.26 -17.69
N ILE A 122 9.11 -3.93 -16.70
CA ILE A 122 10.42 -3.56 -16.14
C ILE A 122 11.47 -4.65 -16.32
N ASP A 123 11.11 -5.78 -16.89
CA ASP A 123 12.00 -6.92 -17.14
C ASP A 123 13.26 -6.57 -17.93
N THR A 124 13.14 -5.64 -18.89
CA THR A 124 14.27 -5.13 -19.70
C THR A 124 15.06 -4.03 -18.99
N LEU A 125 14.59 -3.51 -17.86
CA LEU A 125 15.18 -2.38 -17.14
C LEU A 125 15.97 -2.81 -15.90
N LEU A 126 15.99 -4.09 -15.57
CA LEU A 126 16.48 -4.63 -14.29
C LEU A 126 17.92 -4.21 -13.95
N HIS A 127 18.80 -4.14 -14.95
CA HIS A 127 20.20 -3.77 -14.76
C HIS A 127 20.48 -2.26 -14.83
N GLN A 128 19.45 -1.45 -15.09
CA GLN A 128 19.60 0.00 -15.12
C GLN A 128 19.61 0.58 -13.71
N LYS A 129 20.49 1.59 -13.48
CA LYS A 129 20.48 2.34 -12.22
C LYS A 129 19.22 3.18 -12.10
N ILE A 130 18.67 3.26 -10.89
CA ILE A 130 17.41 3.98 -10.61
C ILE A 130 17.45 5.42 -11.12
N GLY A 131 18.57 6.12 -11.01
CA GLY A 131 18.71 7.50 -11.48
C GLY A 131 18.59 7.69 -13.00
N LYS A 132 18.63 6.61 -13.79
CA LYS A 132 18.42 6.63 -15.26
C LYS A 132 16.98 6.32 -15.68
N LEU A 133 16.14 5.90 -14.74
CA LEU A 133 14.75 5.53 -14.99
C LEU A 133 13.85 6.76 -14.90
N SER A 134 12.82 6.80 -15.74
CA SER A 134 11.75 7.79 -15.61
C SER A 134 10.97 7.62 -14.30
N GLY A 135 10.23 8.64 -13.85
CA GLY A 135 9.41 8.57 -12.63
C GLY A 135 8.43 7.39 -12.67
N GLY A 136 7.76 7.17 -13.81
CA GLY A 136 6.85 6.03 -13.97
C GLY A 136 7.56 4.67 -13.94
N GLN A 137 8.78 4.56 -14.49
CA GLN A 137 9.59 3.35 -14.37
C GLN A 137 10.02 3.10 -12.93
N GLN A 138 10.45 4.14 -12.21
CA GLN A 138 10.78 4.04 -10.78
C GLN A 138 9.56 3.61 -9.95
N GLN A 139 8.37 4.13 -10.25
CA GLN A 139 7.13 3.71 -9.60
C GLN A 139 6.87 2.21 -9.81
N ARG A 140 7.00 1.71 -11.05
CA ARG A 140 6.83 0.28 -11.34
C ARG A 140 7.87 -0.60 -10.64
N VAL A 141 9.12 -0.15 -10.53
CA VAL A 141 10.15 -0.84 -9.73
C VAL A 141 9.78 -0.86 -8.24
N SER A 142 9.27 0.24 -7.70
CA SER A 142 8.78 0.29 -6.30
C SER A 142 7.63 -0.69 -6.06
N ILE A 143 6.70 -0.80 -7.00
CA ILE A 143 5.59 -1.76 -6.94
C ILE A 143 6.12 -3.21 -7.00
N ALA A 144 7.04 -3.51 -7.93
CA ALA A 144 7.66 -4.83 -8.02
C ALA A 144 8.34 -5.23 -6.70
N ARG A 145 9.09 -4.31 -6.09
CA ARG A 145 9.74 -4.49 -4.79
C ARG A 145 8.74 -4.86 -3.68
N VAL A 146 7.55 -4.27 -3.72
CA VAL A 146 6.48 -4.59 -2.75
C VAL A 146 5.87 -5.94 -3.04
N LEU A 147 5.53 -6.23 -4.29
CA LEU A 147 4.85 -7.47 -4.66
C LEU A 147 5.72 -8.72 -4.52
N CYS A 148 7.06 -8.60 -4.68
CA CYS A 148 7.97 -9.74 -4.48
C CYS A 148 7.96 -10.27 -3.04
N LYS A 149 7.53 -9.49 -2.06
CA LYS A 149 7.34 -9.94 -0.67
C LYS A 149 6.14 -10.86 -0.49
N LYS A 150 5.26 -10.95 -1.48
CA LYS A 150 3.96 -11.65 -1.42
C LYS A 150 3.09 -11.19 -0.23
N PRO A 151 2.86 -9.88 -0.08
CA PRO A 151 2.14 -9.33 1.06
C PRO A 151 0.68 -9.81 1.11
N LYS A 152 0.13 -9.86 2.32
CA LYS A 152 -1.29 -10.13 2.58
C LYS A 152 -2.16 -8.88 2.49
N ILE A 153 -1.59 -7.71 2.78
CA ILE A 153 -2.25 -6.42 2.55
C ILE A 153 -1.30 -5.49 1.81
N ILE A 154 -1.80 -4.87 0.75
CA ILE A 154 -1.10 -3.81 0.03
C ILE A 154 -1.73 -2.48 0.44
N PHE A 155 -0.94 -1.59 1.02
CA PHE A 155 -1.28 -0.21 1.28
C PHE A 155 -0.64 0.65 0.19
N ALA A 156 -1.45 1.32 -0.62
CA ALA A 156 -0.98 2.12 -1.75
C ALA A 156 -1.36 3.59 -1.55
N ASP A 157 -0.38 4.43 -1.26
CA ASP A 157 -0.55 5.87 -1.07
C ASP A 157 -0.20 6.61 -2.36
N GLU A 158 -1.22 7.04 -3.09
CA GLU A 158 -1.10 7.72 -4.39
C GLU A 158 -0.11 7.03 -5.35
N ALA A 159 -0.13 5.70 -5.36
CA ALA A 159 0.83 4.84 -6.05
C ALA A 159 0.87 5.01 -7.59
N THR A 160 -0.01 5.85 -8.14
CA THR A 160 -0.16 6.09 -9.58
C THR A 160 0.04 7.54 -9.97
N GLY A 161 0.32 8.44 -9.01
CA GLY A 161 0.37 9.90 -9.24
C GLY A 161 1.44 10.38 -10.22
N ASN A 162 2.45 9.56 -10.52
CA ASN A 162 3.52 9.85 -11.49
C ASN A 162 3.33 9.14 -12.84
N LEU A 163 2.16 8.55 -13.09
CA LEU A 163 1.83 7.80 -14.30
C LEU A 163 0.76 8.54 -15.11
N ASP A 164 0.80 8.42 -16.43
CA ASP A 164 -0.37 8.72 -17.25
C ASP A 164 -1.50 7.74 -16.94
N PHE A 165 -2.72 8.08 -17.38
CA PHE A 165 -3.92 7.32 -17.02
C PHE A 165 -3.87 5.85 -17.43
N ASP A 166 -3.34 5.53 -18.64
CA ASP A 166 -3.30 4.15 -19.12
C ASP A 166 -2.31 3.31 -18.33
N ASN A 167 -1.13 3.86 -18.04
CA ASN A 167 -0.17 3.20 -17.16
C ASN A 167 -0.68 3.07 -15.72
N ALA A 168 -1.36 4.09 -15.19
CA ALA A 168 -1.99 4.05 -13.87
C ALA A 168 -3.07 2.96 -13.79
N LYS A 169 -3.93 2.87 -14.81
CA LYS A 169 -4.95 1.82 -14.94
C LYS A 169 -4.31 0.44 -14.94
N ASN A 170 -3.30 0.21 -15.77
CA ASN A 170 -2.61 -1.08 -15.84
C ASN A 170 -2.02 -1.50 -14.48
N VAL A 171 -1.47 -0.54 -13.72
CA VAL A 171 -0.95 -0.80 -12.37
C VAL A 171 -2.07 -1.19 -11.41
N ILE A 172 -3.19 -0.47 -11.40
CA ILE A 172 -4.31 -0.80 -10.50
C ILE A 172 -4.90 -2.16 -10.86
N GLU A 173 -5.11 -2.47 -12.14
CA GLU A 173 -5.58 -3.78 -12.60
C GLU A 173 -4.63 -4.91 -12.18
N LEU A 174 -3.31 -4.68 -12.24
CA LEU A 174 -2.31 -5.62 -11.75
C LEU A 174 -2.43 -5.84 -10.24
N LEU A 175 -2.55 -4.77 -9.45
CA LEU A 175 -2.71 -4.88 -7.99
C LEU A 175 -3.99 -5.61 -7.60
N ILE A 176 -5.11 -5.33 -8.27
CA ILE A 176 -6.38 -6.02 -8.06
C ILE A 176 -6.27 -7.50 -8.43
N SER A 177 -5.69 -7.81 -9.58
CA SER A 177 -5.44 -9.20 -10.00
C SER A 177 -4.60 -9.95 -8.97
N TYR A 178 -3.49 -9.34 -8.53
CA TYR A 178 -2.64 -9.90 -7.49
C TYR A 178 -3.43 -10.21 -6.20
N VAL A 179 -4.26 -9.29 -5.75
CA VAL A 179 -5.08 -9.43 -4.53
C VAL A 179 -6.06 -10.60 -4.64
N LYS A 180 -6.73 -10.71 -5.80
CA LYS A 180 -7.70 -11.80 -6.04
C LYS A 180 -7.01 -13.18 -6.14
N GLU A 181 -5.82 -13.24 -6.76
CA GLU A 181 -5.05 -14.47 -6.97
C GLU A 181 -4.35 -14.99 -5.69
N ASN A 182 -3.97 -14.07 -4.75
CA ASN A 182 -3.16 -14.40 -3.57
C ASN A 182 -3.91 -14.34 -2.24
N ASP A 183 -5.26 -14.24 -2.26
CA ASP A 183 -6.08 -14.05 -1.06
C ASP A 183 -5.57 -12.87 -0.19
N ALA A 184 -5.07 -11.83 -0.85
CA ALA A 184 -4.59 -10.59 -0.24
C ALA A 184 -5.70 -9.53 -0.19
N ALA A 185 -5.38 -8.30 0.22
CA ALA A 185 -6.27 -7.15 0.15
C ALA A 185 -5.53 -5.89 -0.31
N LEU A 186 -6.24 -4.94 -0.92
CA LEU A 186 -5.72 -3.64 -1.33
C LEU A 186 -6.46 -2.52 -0.61
N PHE A 187 -5.68 -1.66 0.05
CA PHE A 187 -6.12 -0.38 0.59
C PHE A 187 -5.46 0.73 -0.22
N PHE A 188 -6.23 1.40 -1.07
CA PHE A 188 -5.74 2.34 -2.07
C PHE A 188 -6.18 3.77 -1.77
N VAL A 189 -5.24 4.64 -1.49
CA VAL A 189 -5.47 6.08 -1.34
C VAL A 189 -5.24 6.76 -2.68
N THR A 190 -6.23 7.49 -3.16
CA THR A 190 -6.15 8.25 -4.41
C THR A 190 -7.07 9.46 -4.41
N HIS A 191 -6.70 10.49 -5.16
CA HIS A 191 -7.57 11.62 -5.49
C HIS A 191 -8.23 11.46 -6.86
N ASP A 192 -7.86 10.44 -7.64
CA ASP A 192 -8.45 10.15 -8.95
C ASP A 192 -9.67 9.23 -8.81
N SER A 193 -10.87 9.80 -9.05
CA SER A 193 -12.14 9.07 -8.96
C SER A 193 -12.29 7.97 -10.01
N LYS A 194 -11.66 8.12 -11.21
CA LYS A 194 -11.69 7.09 -12.24
C LYS A 194 -10.87 5.87 -11.81
N LEU A 195 -9.70 6.08 -11.18
CA LEU A 195 -8.91 4.98 -10.66
C LEU A 195 -9.57 4.33 -9.43
N ALA A 196 -10.18 5.12 -8.56
CA ALA A 196 -10.95 4.58 -7.42
C ALA A 196 -12.10 3.66 -7.86
N SER A 197 -12.73 3.94 -9.01
CA SER A 197 -13.87 3.15 -9.52
C SER A 197 -13.52 1.71 -9.92
N PHE A 198 -12.22 1.35 -10.00
CA PHE A 198 -11.80 -0.03 -10.18
C PHE A 198 -11.86 -0.86 -8.89
N CYS A 199 -11.95 -0.22 -7.71
CA CYS A 199 -12.04 -0.91 -6.43
C CYS A 199 -13.47 -1.37 -6.12
N ASP A 200 -13.59 -2.43 -5.29
CA ASP A 200 -14.88 -3.00 -4.88
C ASP A 200 -15.69 -2.05 -3.99
N LYS A 201 -15.00 -1.21 -3.19
CA LYS A 201 -15.58 -0.26 -2.25
C LYS A 201 -14.84 1.06 -2.34
N ILE A 202 -15.57 2.16 -2.27
CA ILE A 202 -15.02 3.52 -2.27
C ILE A 202 -15.56 4.23 -1.03
N TYR A 203 -14.66 4.79 -0.23
CA TYR A 203 -15.01 5.60 0.93
C TYR A 203 -14.42 6.99 0.79
N THR A 204 -15.14 7.98 1.29
CA THR A 204 -14.64 9.35 1.43
C THR A 204 -14.30 9.61 2.89
N ILE A 205 -13.07 10.04 3.16
CA ILE A 205 -12.65 10.42 4.51
C ILE A 205 -12.92 11.91 4.77
N ASN A 206 -13.45 12.21 5.95
CA ASN A 206 -13.63 13.55 6.47
C ASN A 206 -13.48 13.53 8.00
N VAL A 207 -13.65 14.70 8.66
CA VAL A 207 -13.49 14.83 10.12
C VAL A 207 -14.40 13.90 10.90
N ASN A 208 -15.58 13.57 10.38
CA ASN A 208 -16.55 12.68 11.03
C ASN A 208 -16.30 11.19 10.73
N GLY A 209 -15.16 10.83 10.14
CA GLY A 209 -14.80 9.46 9.79
C GLY A 209 -14.86 9.17 8.29
N ILE A 210 -15.36 8.00 7.91
CA ILE A 210 -15.53 7.57 6.50
C ILE A 210 -16.99 7.31 6.18
N CYS A 211 -17.39 7.62 4.95
CA CYS A 211 -18.72 7.36 4.40
C CYS A 211 -18.61 6.79 2.96
#